data_cafde1154af0f304a9e4af37c4976e2c
#
_entry.id   cafde1154af0f304a9e4af37c4976e2c
#
_cell.length_a   1.000
_cell.length_b   1.000
_cell.length_c   1.000
_cell.angle_alpha   90.00
_cell.angle_beta   90.00
_cell.angle_gamma   90.00
#
_symmetry.space_group_name_H-M   'P 1'
#
loop_
_entity.id
_entity.type
_entity.pdbx_description
1 polymer ?
#
loop_
_entity_poly.entity_id
_entity_poly.type
_entity_poly.pdbx_seq_one_letter_code
_entity_poly.pdbx_strand_id
1 'polypeptide(L)'
;SMAISMDATPDELRRLMQDKPVKNIEREPRRISLAHRSAKQVIDEVPKDMDISLVSAATCQQVFVSPALPFAQRNVLKQAIDKIQPVGKTALAEALEKAGKLVDGVNRDAIIVLITDGEETCGGDPCEVARQLKLKKPRLQVNVVDIMNTGAGNCIASNTGGAVYAVNNTHEFNEMMSQAIKEYIPEGCD
;
A
#
# COMPACT_ATOMS: atom_id res chain seq x y z
N SER A 1 -8.17 7.06 9.06
CA SER A 1 -7.61 5.86 9.73
C SER A 1 -6.10 5.90 9.86
N MET A 2 -5.35 6.19 8.83
CA MET A 2 -3.87 6.27 8.83
C MET A 2 -3.27 7.25 9.87
N ALA A 3 -4.00 8.27 10.31
CA ALA A 3 -3.55 9.17 11.37
C ALA A 3 -3.55 8.54 12.78
N ILE A 4 -4.30 7.45 12.96
CA ILE A 4 -4.51 6.81 14.25
C ILE A 4 -3.24 6.06 14.68
N SER A 5 -2.99 6.04 16.00
CA SER A 5 -1.92 5.26 16.61
C SER A 5 -2.09 3.76 16.36
N MET A 6 -0.98 3.05 16.15
CA MET A 6 -0.96 1.58 16.15
C MET A 6 -1.34 1.00 17.53
N ASP A 7 -1.05 1.74 18.60
CA ASP A 7 -1.32 1.35 19.98
C ASP A 7 -2.69 1.83 20.47
N ALA A 8 -3.59 2.21 19.54
CA ALA A 8 -4.94 2.59 19.89
C ALA A 8 -5.71 1.38 20.45
N THR A 9 -6.24 1.52 21.65
CA THR A 9 -6.99 0.44 22.29
C THR A 9 -8.36 0.22 21.63
N PRO A 10 -8.96 -0.97 21.75
CA PRO A 10 -10.30 -1.24 21.23
C PRO A 10 -11.36 -0.27 21.77
N ASP A 11 -11.20 0.21 23.02
CA ASP A 11 -12.12 1.17 23.61
C ASP A 11 -11.95 2.57 23.01
N GLU A 12 -10.71 3.01 22.78
CA GLU A 12 -10.42 4.27 22.07
C GLU A 12 -11.01 4.25 20.65
N LEU A 13 -10.83 3.14 19.91
CA LEU A 13 -11.38 2.98 18.58
C LEU A 13 -12.92 2.98 18.59
N ARG A 14 -13.55 2.30 19.55
CA ARG A 14 -15.02 2.28 19.70
C ARG A 14 -15.56 3.68 19.99
N ARG A 15 -14.89 4.44 20.84
CA ARG A 15 -15.26 5.82 21.14
C ARG A 15 -15.15 6.71 19.92
N LEU A 16 -14.08 6.57 19.14
CA LEU A 16 -13.87 7.31 17.90
C LEU A 16 -14.98 7.01 16.86
N MET A 17 -15.37 5.75 16.71
CA MET A 17 -16.48 5.34 15.83
C MET A 17 -17.85 5.90 16.27
N GLN A 18 -17.98 6.33 17.54
CA GLN A 18 -19.18 6.97 18.10
C GLN A 18 -19.06 8.49 18.09
N ASP A 19 -18.13 9.06 17.33
CA ASP A 19 -17.82 10.51 17.29
C ASP A 19 -17.52 11.10 18.68
N LYS A 20 -17.07 10.28 19.63
CA LYS A 20 -16.67 10.73 20.96
C LYS A 20 -15.21 11.16 20.97
N PRO A 21 -14.85 12.25 21.63
CA PRO A 21 -13.48 12.70 21.69
C PRO A 21 -12.58 11.67 22.39
N VAL A 22 -11.45 11.36 21.74
CA VAL A 22 -10.39 10.50 22.28
C VAL A 22 -9.10 11.31 22.36
N LYS A 23 -8.58 11.45 23.56
CA LYS A 23 -7.36 12.23 23.80
C LYS A 23 -6.15 11.46 23.24
N ASN A 24 -5.28 12.15 22.50
CA ASN A 24 -4.03 11.60 21.95
C ASN A 24 -4.22 10.35 21.08
N ILE A 25 -5.33 10.23 20.35
CA ILE A 25 -5.55 9.09 19.43
C ILE A 25 -4.50 9.02 18.32
N GLU A 26 -3.89 10.14 17.97
CA GLU A 26 -2.85 10.27 16.94
C GLU A 26 -1.42 10.24 17.50
N ARG A 27 -1.21 9.67 18.70
CA ARG A 27 0.13 9.47 19.26
C ARG A 27 0.97 8.51 18.40
N GLU A 28 2.28 8.71 18.41
CA GLU A 28 3.19 7.77 17.75
C GLU A 28 3.28 6.42 18.50
N PRO A 29 3.51 5.30 17.80
CA PRO A 29 3.65 5.19 16.34
C PRO A 29 2.28 5.26 15.64
N ARG A 30 2.13 6.15 14.66
CA ARG A 30 0.92 6.22 13.82
C ARG A 30 1.02 5.25 12.66
N ARG A 31 -0.12 4.80 12.15
CA ARG A 31 -0.19 3.91 10.96
C ARG A 31 0.53 4.53 9.76
N ILE A 32 0.33 5.83 9.51
CA ILE A 32 1.01 6.54 8.42
C ILE A 32 2.53 6.59 8.62
N SER A 33 3.02 6.77 9.84
CA SER A 33 4.46 6.82 10.13
C SER A 33 5.13 5.46 9.85
N LEU A 34 4.44 4.38 10.16
CA LEU A 34 4.88 3.04 9.78
C LEU A 34 4.84 2.84 8.27
N ALA A 35 3.72 3.18 7.61
CA ALA A 35 3.59 3.05 6.17
C ALA A 35 4.71 3.80 5.43
N HIS A 36 5.04 5.03 5.84
CA HIS A 36 6.16 5.80 5.28
C HIS A 36 7.51 5.08 5.45
N ARG A 37 7.80 4.61 6.66
CA ARG A 37 9.06 3.91 6.95
C ARG A 37 9.22 2.69 6.06
N SER A 38 8.20 1.88 5.99
CA SER A 38 8.25 0.63 5.26
C SER A 38 8.22 0.82 3.76
N ALA A 39 7.45 1.77 3.23
CA ALA A 39 7.52 2.10 1.81
C ALA A 39 8.92 2.57 1.39
N LYS A 40 9.63 3.32 2.26
CA LYS A 40 11.03 3.69 2.01
C LYS A 40 11.97 2.49 2.06
N GLN A 41 11.76 1.58 3.00
CA GLN A 41 12.53 0.33 3.07
C GLN A 41 12.36 -0.50 1.80
N VAL A 42 11.11 -0.66 1.33
CA VAL A 42 10.79 -1.31 0.05
C VAL A 42 11.60 -0.71 -1.09
N ILE A 43 11.61 0.64 -1.19
CA ILE A 43 12.37 1.35 -2.23
C ILE A 43 13.88 1.02 -2.16
N ASP A 44 14.42 0.79 -0.97
CA ASP A 44 15.83 0.42 -0.80
C ASP A 44 16.12 -1.03 -1.16
N GLU A 45 15.19 -1.94 -0.90
CA GLU A 45 15.34 -3.37 -1.12
C GLU A 45 15.09 -3.81 -2.58
N VAL A 46 14.33 -3.03 -3.37
CA VAL A 46 14.07 -3.34 -4.79
C VAL A 46 15.40 -3.29 -5.58
N PRO A 47 15.70 -4.30 -6.44
CA PRO A 47 16.91 -4.34 -7.28
C PRO A 47 17.16 -3.04 -8.05
N LYS A 48 18.45 -2.70 -8.26
CA LYS A 48 18.84 -1.42 -8.85
C LYS A 48 18.47 -1.27 -10.32
N ASP A 49 18.26 -2.37 -11.00
CA ASP A 49 17.85 -2.47 -12.42
C ASP A 49 16.33 -2.36 -12.62
N MET A 50 15.57 -2.26 -11.53
CA MET A 50 14.12 -2.07 -11.58
C MET A 50 13.72 -0.62 -11.33
N ASP A 51 12.89 -0.08 -12.20
CA ASP A 51 12.26 1.23 -12.00
C ASP A 51 11.07 1.11 -11.04
N ILE A 52 10.84 2.17 -10.25
CA ILE A 52 9.76 2.22 -9.26
C ILE A 52 8.86 3.42 -9.54
N SER A 53 7.55 3.21 -9.46
CA SER A 53 6.54 4.26 -9.43
C SER A 53 5.84 4.29 -8.08
N LEU A 54 5.41 5.49 -7.66
CA LEU A 54 4.62 5.71 -6.47
C LEU A 54 3.20 6.17 -6.86
N VAL A 55 2.20 5.49 -6.31
CA VAL A 55 0.80 5.93 -6.38
C VAL A 55 0.29 6.16 -4.96
N SER A 56 -0.30 7.31 -4.72
CA SER A 56 -0.86 7.67 -3.41
C SER A 56 -2.26 8.22 -3.55
N ALA A 57 -3.22 7.59 -2.90
CA ALA A 57 -4.60 8.05 -2.81
C ALA A 57 -4.76 8.98 -1.59
N ALA A 58 -4.82 10.28 -1.82
CA ALA A 58 -5.02 11.26 -0.75
C ALA A 58 -6.50 11.53 -0.46
N THR A 59 -7.33 11.62 -1.50
CA THR A 59 -8.79 11.82 -1.42
C THR A 59 -9.49 11.10 -2.56
N CYS A 60 -10.83 11.12 -2.59
CA CYS A 60 -11.60 10.57 -3.72
C CYS A 60 -11.38 11.33 -5.06
N GLN A 61 -10.83 12.51 -5.04
CA GLN A 61 -10.57 13.30 -6.26
C GLN A 61 -9.07 13.43 -6.56
N GLN A 62 -8.19 13.01 -5.66
CA GLN A 62 -6.76 13.24 -5.79
C GLN A 62 -5.98 11.95 -5.56
N VAL A 63 -5.62 11.30 -6.66
CA VAL A 63 -4.66 10.20 -6.67
C VAL A 63 -3.39 10.70 -7.37
N PHE A 64 -2.33 10.85 -6.58
CA PHE A 64 -1.01 11.20 -7.07
C PHE A 64 -0.37 9.99 -7.77
N VAL A 65 0.33 10.26 -8.87
CA VAL A 65 1.06 9.25 -9.64
C VAL A 65 2.43 9.81 -10.00
N SER A 66 3.51 9.11 -9.61
CA SER A 66 4.86 9.44 -10.08
C SER A 66 5.14 8.76 -11.43
N PRO A 67 6.07 9.29 -12.23
CA PRO A 67 6.69 8.49 -13.29
C PRO A 67 7.46 7.31 -12.71
N ALA A 68 7.81 6.33 -13.56
CA ALA A 68 8.77 5.30 -13.22
C ALA A 68 10.16 5.95 -13.07
N LEU A 69 10.78 5.77 -11.92
CA LEU A 69 12.06 6.37 -11.57
C LEU A 69 13.14 5.29 -11.38
N PRO A 70 14.30 5.45 -12.03
CA PRO A 70 15.44 4.54 -11.88
C PRO A 70 16.09 4.69 -10.50
N PHE A 71 16.97 3.75 -10.17
CA PHE A 71 17.69 3.71 -8.89
C PHE A 71 18.28 5.05 -8.46
N ALA A 72 18.94 5.77 -9.37
CA ALA A 72 19.57 7.06 -9.08
C ALA A 72 18.59 8.16 -8.61
N GLN A 73 17.30 8.00 -8.90
CA GLN A 73 16.26 8.98 -8.58
C GLN A 73 15.31 8.53 -7.46
N ARG A 74 15.54 7.39 -6.84
CA ARG A 74 14.64 6.84 -5.77
C ARG A 74 14.47 7.78 -4.57
N ASN A 75 15.44 8.65 -4.30
CA ASN A 75 15.31 9.67 -3.25
C ASN A 75 14.13 10.63 -3.50
N VAL A 76 13.76 10.87 -4.75
CA VAL A 76 12.58 11.68 -5.09
C VAL A 76 11.30 11.00 -4.59
N LEU A 77 11.18 9.68 -4.75
CA LEU A 77 10.05 8.90 -4.22
C LEU A 77 9.99 8.95 -2.70
N LYS A 78 11.15 8.79 -2.03
CA LYS A 78 11.20 8.86 -0.56
C LYS A 78 10.76 10.22 -0.02
N GLN A 79 11.16 11.30 -0.68
CA GLN A 79 10.71 12.65 -0.34
C GLN A 79 9.21 12.86 -0.63
N ALA A 80 8.68 12.23 -1.68
CA ALA A 80 7.25 12.27 -1.96
C ALA A 80 6.45 11.52 -0.89
N ILE A 81 6.94 10.35 -0.43
CA ILE A 81 6.34 9.59 0.67
C ILE A 81 6.24 10.43 1.94
N ASP A 82 7.30 11.18 2.30
CA ASP A 82 7.29 12.03 3.50
C ASP A 82 6.24 13.13 3.48
N LYS A 83 5.77 13.51 2.30
CA LYS A 83 4.73 14.53 2.12
C LYS A 83 3.30 13.98 2.14
N ILE A 84 3.13 12.66 2.10
CA ILE A 84 1.80 12.05 2.14
C ILE A 84 1.19 12.29 3.52
N GLN A 85 0.01 12.88 3.54
CA GLN A 85 -0.78 13.09 4.75
C GLN A 85 -2.08 12.29 4.70
N PRO A 86 -2.52 11.70 5.81
CA PRO A 86 -3.78 10.98 5.87
C PRO A 86 -4.96 11.96 5.82
N VAL A 87 -5.72 11.95 4.73
CA VAL A 87 -6.84 12.88 4.50
C VAL A 87 -8.13 12.10 4.26
N GLY A 88 -8.64 11.49 5.29
CA GLY A 88 -10.02 11.03 5.46
C GLY A 88 -10.50 9.85 4.61
N LYS A 89 -10.58 9.94 3.29
CA LYS A 89 -11.17 8.92 2.42
C LYS A 89 -10.13 8.12 1.64
N THR A 90 -10.50 6.87 1.26
CA THR A 90 -9.61 5.92 0.58
C THR A 90 -10.14 5.62 -0.82
N ALA A 91 -9.47 6.11 -1.87
CA ALA A 91 -9.75 5.83 -3.28
C ALA A 91 -8.92 4.63 -3.76
N LEU A 92 -9.17 3.45 -3.19
CA LEU A 92 -8.39 2.25 -3.41
C LEU A 92 -8.52 1.73 -4.85
N ALA A 93 -9.74 1.72 -5.38
CA ALA A 93 -10.03 1.28 -6.75
C ALA A 93 -9.31 2.16 -7.79
N GLU A 94 -9.39 3.48 -7.66
CA GLU A 94 -8.73 4.41 -8.58
C GLU A 94 -7.20 4.31 -8.48
N ALA A 95 -6.67 4.21 -7.27
CA ALA A 95 -5.23 4.03 -7.06
C ALA A 95 -4.72 2.75 -7.73
N LEU A 96 -5.43 1.64 -7.55
CA LEU A 96 -5.09 0.36 -8.15
C LEU A 96 -5.16 0.41 -9.68
N GLU A 97 -6.19 1.03 -10.24
CA GLU A 97 -6.32 1.21 -11.69
C GLU A 97 -5.15 2.04 -12.27
N LYS A 98 -4.80 3.15 -11.61
CA LYS A 98 -3.66 3.99 -12.01
C LYS A 98 -2.34 3.24 -11.89
N ALA A 99 -2.10 2.52 -10.80
CA ALA A 99 -0.91 1.69 -10.62
C ALA A 99 -0.81 0.61 -11.71
N GLY A 100 -1.92 -0.04 -12.04
CA GLY A 100 -1.99 -1.03 -13.10
C GLY A 100 -1.62 -0.48 -14.49
N LYS A 101 -1.85 0.81 -14.75
CA LYS A 101 -1.47 1.46 -16.03
C LYS A 101 0.04 1.72 -16.15
N LEU A 102 0.76 1.78 -15.03
CA LEU A 102 2.20 2.10 -15.00
C LEU A 102 3.09 0.89 -15.26
N VAL A 103 2.58 -0.31 -15.11
CA VAL A 103 3.36 -1.55 -15.20
C VAL A 103 3.01 -2.37 -16.45
N ASP A 104 3.94 -3.18 -16.93
CA ASP A 104 3.72 -4.05 -18.10
C ASP A 104 2.72 -5.18 -17.74
N GLY A 105 3.14 -6.18 -17.00
CA GLY A 105 2.31 -7.32 -16.60
C GLY A 105 1.80 -8.22 -17.74
N VAL A 106 2.25 -8.02 -18.98
CA VAL A 106 1.94 -8.82 -20.17
C VAL A 106 3.17 -9.56 -20.65
N ASN A 107 4.21 -8.82 -21.03
CA ASN A 107 5.46 -9.38 -21.57
C ASN A 107 6.49 -9.65 -20.46
N ARG A 108 6.42 -8.89 -19.36
CA ARG A 108 7.28 -9.00 -18.19
C ARG A 108 6.44 -9.11 -16.94
N ASP A 109 6.97 -9.75 -15.91
CA ASP A 109 6.36 -9.78 -14.59
C ASP A 109 6.25 -8.36 -14.05
N ALA A 110 5.15 -8.10 -13.35
CA ALA A 110 4.88 -6.82 -12.72
C ALA A 110 4.29 -7.04 -11.33
N ILE A 111 4.76 -6.23 -10.38
CA ILE A 111 4.33 -6.30 -9.00
C ILE A 111 3.82 -4.94 -8.57
N ILE A 112 2.67 -4.94 -7.92
CA ILE A 112 2.17 -3.79 -7.17
C ILE A 112 2.19 -4.17 -5.69
N VAL A 113 2.85 -3.39 -4.85
CA VAL A 113 2.75 -3.50 -3.40
C VAL A 113 1.76 -2.45 -2.92
N LEU A 114 0.61 -2.90 -2.47
CA LEU A 114 -0.46 -2.07 -1.92
C LEU A 114 -0.36 -2.02 -0.41
N ILE A 115 -0.27 -0.82 0.17
CA ILE A 115 -0.27 -0.61 1.62
C ILE A 115 -1.58 0.10 1.97
N THR A 116 -2.40 -0.53 2.80
CA THR A 116 -3.70 0.04 3.22
C THR A 116 -3.98 -0.28 4.69
N ASP A 117 -4.80 0.56 5.33
CA ASP A 117 -5.33 0.33 6.68
C ASP A 117 -6.87 0.32 6.71
N GLY A 118 -7.50 0.18 5.55
CA GLY A 118 -8.95 0.20 5.47
C GLY A 118 -9.50 -0.04 4.07
N GLU A 119 -10.82 -0.07 4.02
CA GLU A 119 -11.58 -0.36 2.82
C GLU A 119 -11.74 0.85 1.89
N GLU A 120 -12.18 0.56 0.66
CA GLU A 120 -12.62 1.57 -0.31
C GLU A 120 -13.77 2.42 0.27
N THR A 121 -13.63 3.73 0.21
CA THR A 121 -14.64 4.67 0.73
C THR A 121 -15.06 5.76 -0.26
N CYS A 122 -14.61 5.64 -1.51
CA CYS A 122 -14.93 6.58 -2.60
C CYS A 122 -15.96 6.01 -3.60
N GLY A 123 -16.47 4.79 -3.32
CA GLY A 123 -17.53 4.18 -4.13
C GLY A 123 -17.03 3.37 -5.33
N GLY A 124 -15.72 3.10 -5.41
CA GLY A 124 -15.15 2.18 -6.39
C GLY A 124 -15.27 0.71 -5.97
N ASP A 125 -14.96 -0.20 -6.90
CA ASP A 125 -14.85 -1.64 -6.65
C ASP A 125 -13.42 -2.11 -6.91
N PRO A 126 -12.55 -2.15 -5.88
CA PRO A 126 -11.16 -2.56 -6.04
C PRO A 126 -11.02 -4.06 -6.39
N CYS A 127 -11.98 -4.90 -6.02
CA CYS A 127 -11.98 -6.32 -6.36
C CYS A 127 -12.20 -6.51 -7.86
N GLU A 128 -13.15 -5.79 -8.45
CA GLU A 128 -13.41 -5.81 -9.88
C GLU A 128 -12.25 -5.21 -10.67
N VAL A 129 -11.66 -4.11 -10.19
CA VAL A 129 -10.45 -3.52 -10.79
C VAL A 129 -9.31 -4.55 -10.83
N ALA A 130 -9.06 -5.25 -9.72
CA ALA A 130 -8.04 -6.29 -9.64
C ALA A 130 -8.29 -7.42 -10.65
N ARG A 131 -9.54 -7.90 -10.73
CA ARG A 131 -9.95 -8.93 -11.70
C ARG A 131 -9.72 -8.48 -13.15
N GLN A 132 -10.11 -7.26 -13.49
CA GLN A 132 -9.92 -6.69 -14.83
C GLN A 132 -8.44 -6.49 -15.18
N LEU A 133 -7.63 -6.06 -14.21
CA LEU A 133 -6.19 -5.94 -14.38
C LEU A 133 -5.55 -7.30 -14.67
N LYS A 134 -5.92 -8.34 -13.93
CA LYS A 134 -5.39 -9.70 -14.15
C LYS A 134 -5.74 -10.26 -15.52
N LEU A 135 -6.97 -10.03 -16.00
CA LEU A 135 -7.39 -10.45 -17.33
C LEU A 135 -6.57 -9.79 -18.45
N LYS A 136 -6.25 -8.50 -18.30
CA LYS A 136 -5.47 -7.73 -19.28
C LYS A 136 -3.97 -7.93 -19.14
N LYS A 137 -3.50 -8.25 -17.95
CA LYS A 137 -2.09 -8.34 -17.55
C LYS A 137 -1.86 -9.63 -16.75
N PRO A 138 -1.78 -10.79 -17.43
CA PRO A 138 -1.73 -12.10 -16.75
C PRO A 138 -0.52 -12.28 -15.83
N ARG A 139 0.56 -11.52 -16.07
CA ARG A 139 1.81 -11.56 -15.30
C ARG A 139 1.86 -10.48 -14.19
N LEU A 140 0.74 -9.77 -13.97
CA LEU A 140 0.61 -8.82 -12.86
C LEU A 140 0.21 -9.57 -11.58
N GLN A 141 0.87 -9.21 -10.49
CA GLN A 141 0.49 -9.60 -9.13
C GLN A 141 0.37 -8.36 -8.25
N VAL A 142 -0.57 -8.39 -7.31
CA VAL A 142 -0.75 -7.34 -6.31
C VAL A 142 -0.60 -7.95 -4.93
N ASN A 143 0.49 -7.61 -4.26
CA ASN A 143 0.69 -7.96 -2.86
C ASN A 143 0.12 -6.87 -1.97
N VAL A 144 -0.58 -7.27 -0.93
CA VAL A 144 -1.26 -6.35 -0.03
C VAL A 144 -0.65 -6.40 1.37
N VAL A 145 -0.23 -5.26 1.87
CA VAL A 145 0.12 -5.08 3.27
C VAL A 145 -1.07 -4.43 3.96
N ASP A 146 -1.82 -5.23 4.70
CA ASP A 146 -3.03 -4.83 5.41
C ASP A 146 -2.69 -4.45 6.85
N ILE A 147 -2.60 -3.14 7.10
CA ILE A 147 -2.36 -2.60 8.43
C ILE A 147 -3.64 -2.75 9.27
N MET A 148 -3.54 -3.41 10.40
CA MET A 148 -4.66 -3.75 11.30
C MET A 148 -5.54 -4.91 10.87
N ASN A 149 -5.11 -5.68 9.86
CA ASN A 149 -5.80 -6.90 9.43
C ASN A 149 -7.30 -6.68 9.17
N THR A 150 -7.58 -5.69 8.35
CA THR A 150 -8.96 -5.27 8.04
C THR A 150 -9.65 -6.19 7.04
N GLY A 151 -8.89 -6.96 6.29
CA GLY A 151 -9.37 -7.80 5.19
C GLY A 151 -9.62 -7.03 3.89
N ALA A 152 -9.40 -5.72 3.86
CA ALA A 152 -9.71 -4.85 2.72
C ALA A 152 -9.01 -5.23 1.41
N GLY A 153 -7.86 -5.88 1.51
CA GLY A 153 -7.07 -6.27 0.34
C GLY A 153 -7.24 -7.73 -0.10
N ASN A 154 -8.01 -8.54 0.62
CA ASN A 154 -8.08 -9.99 0.38
C ASN A 154 -8.49 -10.34 -1.05
N CYS A 155 -9.53 -9.69 -1.57
CA CYS A 155 -10.01 -9.94 -2.93
C CYS A 155 -9.03 -9.43 -4.00
N ILE A 156 -8.29 -8.37 -3.73
CA ILE A 156 -7.28 -7.80 -4.65
C ILE A 156 -6.16 -8.82 -4.84
N ALA A 157 -5.58 -9.30 -3.75
CA ALA A 157 -4.54 -10.30 -3.77
C ALA A 157 -5.02 -11.60 -4.43
N SER A 158 -6.17 -12.15 -4.02
CA SER A 158 -6.70 -13.40 -4.57
C SER A 158 -7.00 -13.31 -6.07
N ASN A 159 -7.55 -12.20 -6.55
CA ASN A 159 -7.84 -11.99 -7.98
C ASN A 159 -6.59 -11.84 -8.85
N THR A 160 -5.46 -11.42 -8.27
CA THR A 160 -4.21 -11.20 -9.01
C THR A 160 -3.16 -12.29 -8.79
N GLY A 161 -3.40 -13.23 -7.88
CA GLY A 161 -2.45 -14.27 -7.50
C GLY A 161 -1.32 -13.74 -6.60
N GLY A 162 -1.53 -12.61 -5.94
CA GLY A 162 -0.65 -12.08 -4.92
C GLY A 162 -0.96 -12.60 -3.52
N ALA A 163 -0.23 -12.10 -2.52
CA ALA A 163 -0.37 -12.46 -1.13
C ALA A 163 -0.88 -11.29 -0.27
N VAL A 164 -1.47 -11.62 0.89
CA VAL A 164 -1.84 -10.64 1.92
C VAL A 164 -0.95 -10.82 3.13
N TYR A 165 -0.32 -9.73 3.54
CA TYR A 165 0.53 -9.64 4.72
C TYR A 165 -0.20 -8.80 5.77
N ALA A 166 -0.86 -9.48 6.70
CA ALA A 166 -1.59 -8.82 7.77
C ALA A 166 -0.64 -8.36 8.87
N VAL A 167 -0.74 -7.11 9.26
CA VAL A 167 0.12 -6.49 10.27
C VAL A 167 -0.72 -6.04 11.45
N ASN A 168 -0.48 -6.62 12.61
CA ASN A 168 -1.20 -6.28 13.84
C ASN A 168 -0.40 -5.38 14.78
N ASN A 169 0.92 -5.30 14.61
CA ASN A 169 1.80 -4.50 15.45
C ASN A 169 3.04 -4.02 14.70
N THR A 170 3.79 -3.11 15.33
CA THR A 170 4.96 -2.43 14.75
C THR A 170 6.11 -3.38 14.39
N HIS A 171 6.28 -4.47 15.15
CA HIS A 171 7.39 -5.42 14.94
C HIS A 171 7.16 -6.26 13.67
N GLU A 172 5.95 -6.79 13.50
CA GLU A 172 5.59 -7.61 12.33
C GLU A 172 5.63 -6.81 11.03
N PHE A 173 5.41 -5.51 11.08
CA PHE A 173 5.27 -4.67 9.90
C PHE A 173 6.52 -4.69 9.00
N ASN A 174 7.72 -4.57 9.57
CA ASN A 174 8.97 -4.56 8.79
C ASN A 174 9.25 -5.93 8.15
N GLU A 175 8.96 -7.03 8.86
CA GLU A 175 9.14 -8.38 8.32
C GLU A 175 8.18 -8.66 7.17
N MET A 176 6.90 -8.30 7.33
CA MET A 176 5.87 -8.49 6.30
C MET A 176 6.14 -7.66 5.03
N MET A 177 6.65 -6.43 5.17
CA MET A 177 7.03 -5.62 4.03
C MET A 177 8.19 -6.23 3.24
N SER A 178 9.23 -6.71 3.93
CA SER A 178 10.35 -7.40 3.27
C SER A 178 9.90 -8.68 2.56
N GLN A 179 8.97 -9.44 3.14
CA GLN A 179 8.40 -10.63 2.50
C GLN A 179 7.58 -10.27 1.26
N ALA A 180 6.77 -9.21 1.32
CA ALA A 180 5.94 -8.77 0.20
C ALA A 180 6.74 -8.43 -1.08
N ILE A 181 8.05 -8.25 -0.96
CA ILE A 181 8.96 -7.97 -2.08
C ILE A 181 9.79 -9.21 -2.43
N LYS A 182 10.36 -9.88 -1.42
CA LYS A 182 11.33 -10.98 -1.62
C LYS A 182 10.79 -12.16 -2.41
N GLU A 183 9.50 -12.45 -2.31
CA GLU A 183 8.87 -13.54 -3.08
C GLU A 183 8.97 -13.35 -4.60
N TYR A 184 9.35 -12.14 -5.07
CA TYR A 184 9.36 -11.79 -6.49
C TYR A 184 10.70 -11.32 -7.04
N ILE A 185 11.74 -11.25 -6.20
CA ILE A 185 13.09 -11.05 -6.68
C ILE A 185 13.59 -12.44 -7.13
N PRO A 186 13.85 -12.67 -8.44
CA PRO A 186 14.40 -13.95 -8.88
C PRO A 186 15.71 -14.23 -8.15
N GLU A 187 15.85 -15.45 -7.60
CA GLU A 187 17.12 -15.91 -7.02
C GLU A 187 18.21 -15.79 -8.10
N GLY A 188 19.22 -14.97 -7.84
CA GLY A 188 20.36 -14.78 -8.75
C GLY A 188 20.47 -13.40 -9.41
N CYS A 189 19.63 -12.42 -9.03
CA CYS A 189 19.81 -11.01 -9.37
C CYS A 189 20.48 -10.28 -8.19
N ASP A 190 21.80 -10.47 -8.02
CA ASP A 190 22.66 -9.69 -7.11
C ASP A 190 23.24 -8.46 -7.85
#